data_c8389816da5bea6ec93449c9356e97b4
#
_entry.id   c8389816da5bea6ec93449c9356e97b4
#
_cell.length_a   1.000
_cell.length_b   1.000
_cell.length_c   1.000
_cell.angle_alpha   90.00
_cell.angle_beta   90.00
_cell.angle_gamma   90.00
#
_symmetry.space_group_name_H-M   'P 1'
#
loop_
_entity.id
_entity.type
_entity.pdbx_description
1 polymer ?
#
loop_
_entity_poly.entity_id
_entity_poly.type
_entity_poly.pdbx_seq_one_letter_code
_entity_poly.pdbx_strand_id
1 'polypeptide(L)'
;MKQLAILLLSSMLCTIAVAQPSKEPPIKNPMLWADCPDPDVIRVGDTFYLVSTTMHLMPGAPVMASKDLKNWETVGYIFDKLTDSPKYDLAFSLPLEEQKGEGVGTVYGRGQWATSLKYHDGKFWALLAPNEQGKMGDTYIFTAPKAEGPWTIHSRLRHFHDATLFFDDDGTPYVFFGTGEVCQLTRDLKGVVEGSLRHYFQREEEERGLLEGTRVIKHQGTYYAMLISQSYGAGLHRREVCYRTKDLNAKWEKHVILESDFGGFSYLAQGTIVDTQEGDWYGIMFQDRGGVGRVLTLSPVRWIDGWPMLGDENYKVPDVMRPYKSGQPVTTIVKPDDFDDTKLGLHWQWNHNPVDKAWSLTERPGYLRLKTSRVVPNLYLAPNTLTQPMEGPTCSGYICIDLTKMADGDCAGLTAFNGDSGVLTVRKNGKKYVLEMSEQKVTLTEREKAVTKVEEQVIETVELTKYINSKTPNIWLRLDGEFRPGDRNSRDTANFYYSLDGDHWTQIGSKNYRMVFDYRRFFMGSKFGIFNYATKKTGGYVDVDYFKYQVSEK
;
A
#
# COMPACT_ATOMS: atom_id res chain seq x y z
N MET A 1 71.98 48.67 -27.26
CA MET A 1 70.97 48.53 -26.22
C MET A 1 69.79 47.81 -26.83
N LYS A 2 69.69 46.50 -26.64
CA LYS A 2 68.58 45.66 -27.16
C LYS A 2 67.72 45.26 -25.96
N GLN A 3 66.46 45.70 -25.95
CA GLN A 3 65.47 45.27 -24.99
C GLN A 3 64.90 43.90 -25.40
N LEU A 4 64.98 42.96 -24.49
CA LEU A 4 64.41 41.62 -24.64
C LEU A 4 62.99 41.62 -24.03
N ALA A 5 62.00 41.40 -24.87
CA ALA A 5 60.60 41.23 -24.43
C ALA A 5 60.37 39.74 -24.04
N ILE A 6 60.06 39.47 -22.80
CA ILE A 6 59.66 38.15 -22.33
C ILE A 6 58.15 38.03 -22.43
N LEU A 7 57.65 37.14 -23.33
CA LEU A 7 56.22 36.73 -23.35
C LEU A 7 56.00 35.68 -22.30
N LEU A 8 55.17 35.97 -21.32
CA LEU A 8 54.62 34.97 -20.37
C LEU A 8 53.37 34.34 -21.03
N LEU A 9 53.51 33.06 -21.46
CA LEU A 9 52.36 32.21 -21.76
C LEU A 9 51.77 31.67 -20.47
N SER A 10 50.59 32.16 -20.08
CA SER A 10 49.80 31.54 -18.99
C SER A 10 49.02 30.34 -19.56
N SER A 11 49.48 29.14 -19.26
CA SER A 11 48.76 27.92 -19.53
C SER A 11 47.59 27.79 -18.52
N MET A 12 46.38 28.01 -18.96
CA MET A 12 45.15 27.71 -18.24
C MET A 12 44.96 26.17 -18.22
N LEU A 13 45.36 25.53 -17.14
CA LEU A 13 45.01 24.14 -16.87
C LEU A 13 43.51 24.09 -16.52
N CYS A 14 42.67 23.67 -17.46
CA CYS A 14 41.33 23.20 -17.18
C CYS A 14 41.44 21.89 -16.40
N THR A 15 41.29 21.96 -15.09
CA THR A 15 41.06 20.77 -14.27
C THR A 15 39.63 20.27 -14.57
N ILE A 16 39.54 19.21 -15.35
CA ILE A 16 38.32 18.42 -15.47
C ILE A 16 38.11 17.78 -14.10
N ALA A 17 37.18 18.33 -13.31
CA ALA A 17 36.74 17.68 -12.09
C ALA A 17 36.04 16.36 -12.50
N VAL A 18 36.77 15.25 -12.40
CA VAL A 18 36.16 13.94 -12.45
C VAL A 18 35.34 13.82 -11.17
N ALA A 19 34.02 13.89 -11.31
CA ALA A 19 33.11 13.64 -10.21
C ALA A 19 33.43 12.26 -9.62
N GLN A 20 33.88 12.23 -8.37
CA GLN A 20 34.00 10.96 -7.65
C GLN A 20 32.64 10.27 -7.65
N PRO A 21 32.57 8.97 -7.97
CA PRO A 21 31.30 8.26 -7.89
C PRO A 21 30.77 8.37 -6.44
N SER A 22 29.53 8.78 -6.29
CA SER A 22 28.87 8.86 -5.00
C SER A 22 28.99 7.49 -4.31
N LYS A 23 29.42 7.48 -3.06
CA LYS A 23 29.54 6.26 -2.23
C LYS A 23 28.18 5.65 -1.85
N GLU A 24 27.08 6.24 -2.28
CA GLU A 24 25.75 5.81 -1.92
C GLU A 24 25.25 4.67 -2.81
N PRO A 25 24.58 3.69 -2.21
CA PRO A 25 23.99 2.62 -2.97
C PRO A 25 22.91 3.18 -3.92
N PRO A 26 22.86 2.70 -5.17
CA PRO A 26 21.89 3.16 -6.15
C PRO A 26 20.45 2.84 -5.71
N ILE A 27 19.48 3.49 -6.33
CA ILE A 27 18.09 3.06 -6.30
C ILE A 27 17.98 1.82 -7.16
N LYS A 28 17.53 0.72 -6.57
CA LYS A 28 17.16 -0.50 -7.30
C LYS A 28 15.66 -0.53 -7.47
N ASN A 29 15.19 -0.81 -8.67
CA ASN A 29 13.77 -1.07 -8.88
C ASN A 29 13.43 -2.54 -8.54
N PRO A 30 12.25 -2.82 -7.96
CA PRO A 30 11.22 -1.87 -7.56
C PRO A 30 11.70 -0.91 -6.48
N MET A 31 11.38 0.39 -6.63
CA MET A 31 11.77 1.43 -5.68
C MET A 31 11.21 1.18 -4.27
N LEU A 32 9.93 0.78 -4.20
CA LEU A 32 9.29 0.24 -3.02
C LEU A 32 8.80 -1.17 -3.36
N TRP A 33 9.42 -2.16 -2.74
CA TRP A 33 9.07 -3.56 -3.00
C TRP A 33 8.05 -4.08 -1.98
N ALA A 34 6.99 -3.31 -1.80
CA ALA A 34 5.84 -3.61 -0.95
C ALA A 34 4.56 -3.18 -1.67
N ASP A 35 3.42 -3.65 -1.19
CA ASP A 35 2.11 -3.33 -1.76
C ASP A 35 1.75 -1.86 -1.54
N CYS A 36 1.95 -1.04 -2.56
CA CYS A 36 1.68 0.40 -2.60
C CYS A 36 0.93 0.78 -3.89
N PRO A 37 -0.32 0.35 -4.07
CA PRO A 37 -1.06 0.56 -5.31
C PRO A 37 -1.53 2.00 -5.52
N ASP A 38 -1.82 2.33 -6.78
CA ASP A 38 -2.49 3.55 -7.24
C ASP A 38 -1.81 4.85 -6.77
N PRO A 39 -0.49 5.00 -6.91
CA PRO A 39 0.22 6.13 -6.31
C PRO A 39 -0.20 7.46 -6.92
N ASP A 40 -0.33 8.49 -6.08
CA ASP A 40 -0.29 9.90 -6.50
C ASP A 40 0.85 10.58 -5.72
N VAL A 41 1.71 11.29 -6.44
CA VAL A 41 2.92 11.91 -5.88
C VAL A 41 2.93 13.39 -6.20
N ILE A 42 3.26 14.20 -5.20
CA ILE A 42 3.49 15.63 -5.34
C ILE A 42 4.81 16.01 -4.68
N ARG A 43 5.37 17.13 -5.09
CA ARG A 43 6.50 17.77 -4.40
C ARG A 43 6.05 19.08 -3.75
N VAL A 44 6.44 19.26 -2.49
CA VAL A 44 6.26 20.53 -1.78
C VAL A 44 7.62 20.94 -1.20
N GLY A 45 8.18 22.00 -1.73
CA GLY A 45 9.55 22.38 -1.41
C GLY A 45 10.56 21.32 -1.84
N ASP A 46 11.31 20.78 -0.88
CA ASP A 46 12.33 19.76 -1.07
C ASP A 46 11.84 18.33 -0.74
N THR A 47 10.56 18.16 -0.48
CA THR A 47 9.98 16.90 -0.01
C THR A 47 8.92 16.38 -0.99
N PHE A 48 9.04 15.11 -1.34
CA PHE A 48 8.05 14.36 -2.11
C PHE A 48 7.07 13.71 -1.15
N TYR A 49 5.78 13.79 -1.48
CA TYR A 49 4.70 13.15 -0.73
C TYR A 49 3.93 12.21 -1.65
N LEU A 50 3.73 11.00 -1.19
CA LEU A 50 3.05 9.92 -1.91
C LEU A 50 1.89 9.40 -1.09
N VAL A 51 0.74 9.18 -1.73
CA VAL A 51 -0.39 8.45 -1.16
C VAL A 51 -0.62 7.16 -1.92
N SER A 52 -1.17 6.16 -1.22
CA SER A 52 -1.44 4.85 -1.79
C SER A 52 -2.79 4.30 -1.31
N THR A 53 -3.29 3.29 -2.02
CA THR A 53 -4.50 2.55 -1.67
C THR A 53 -4.22 1.51 -0.60
N THR A 54 -5.10 1.38 0.39
CA THR A 54 -5.01 0.37 1.45
C THR A 54 -6.27 -0.47 1.64
N MET A 55 -7.25 -0.30 0.76
CA MET A 55 -8.49 -1.07 0.75
C MET A 55 -9.24 -0.98 2.09
N HIS A 56 -9.37 -2.12 2.76
CA HIS A 56 -10.08 -2.28 4.03
C HIS A 56 -9.19 -2.07 5.27
N LEU A 57 -7.90 -1.76 5.09
CA LEU A 57 -6.99 -1.55 6.22
C LEU A 57 -7.15 -0.16 6.81
N MET A 58 -7.09 -0.08 8.14
CA MET A 58 -7.26 1.15 8.92
C MET A 58 -6.07 1.39 9.89
N PRO A 59 -5.58 2.62 10.00
CA PRO A 59 -5.96 3.83 9.27
C PRO A 59 -5.70 3.70 7.78
N GLY A 60 -6.34 4.52 6.92
CA GLY A 60 -6.27 4.38 5.48
C GLY A 60 -5.68 5.58 4.74
N ALA A 61 -5.31 5.36 3.49
CA ALA A 61 -4.62 6.32 2.63
C ALA A 61 -3.35 6.89 3.30
N PRO A 62 -2.29 6.07 3.48
CA PRO A 62 -1.04 6.53 4.06
C PRO A 62 -0.44 7.66 3.23
N VAL A 63 0.04 8.68 3.92
CA VAL A 63 0.88 9.72 3.35
C VAL A 63 2.32 9.36 3.68
N MET A 64 3.10 9.08 2.65
CA MET A 64 4.52 8.77 2.75
C MET A 64 5.34 9.97 2.29
N ALA A 65 6.49 10.20 2.90
CA ALA A 65 7.39 11.28 2.56
C ALA A 65 8.77 10.75 2.18
N SER A 66 9.43 11.45 1.24
CA SER A 66 10.81 11.21 0.84
C SER A 66 11.48 12.51 0.41
N LYS A 67 12.80 12.61 0.62
CA LYS A 67 13.61 13.72 0.08
C LYS A 67 14.48 13.33 -1.11
N ASP A 68 14.50 12.04 -1.46
CA ASP A 68 15.42 11.49 -2.45
C ASP A 68 14.77 10.50 -3.43
N LEU A 69 13.45 10.28 -3.32
CA LEU A 69 12.67 9.30 -4.09
C LEU A 69 13.09 7.83 -3.84
N LYS A 70 13.97 7.58 -2.87
CA LYS A 70 14.47 6.26 -2.50
C LYS A 70 14.00 5.84 -1.12
N ASN A 71 14.21 6.72 -0.15
CA ASN A 71 13.95 6.47 1.25
C ASN A 71 12.58 7.05 1.61
N TRP A 72 11.58 6.20 1.77
CA TRP A 72 10.21 6.56 2.08
C TRP A 72 9.84 6.16 3.50
N GLU A 73 9.06 6.99 4.16
CA GLU A 73 8.45 6.66 5.45
C GLU A 73 7.01 7.16 5.52
N THR A 74 6.16 6.45 6.21
CA THR A 74 4.80 6.90 6.49
C THR A 74 4.83 8.01 7.54
N VAL A 75 4.32 9.19 7.18
CA VAL A 75 4.29 10.38 8.05
C VAL A 75 2.89 10.65 8.60
N GLY A 76 1.85 10.06 8.03
CA GLY A 76 0.47 10.20 8.47
C GLY A 76 -0.50 9.37 7.65
N TYR A 77 -1.77 9.50 7.99
CA TYR A 77 -2.89 8.89 7.29
C TYR A 77 -3.98 9.93 7.07
N ILE A 78 -4.69 9.84 5.93
CA ILE A 78 -5.76 10.79 5.61
C ILE A 78 -6.98 10.57 6.50
N PHE A 79 -7.20 9.36 6.99
CA PHE A 79 -8.25 9.08 7.95
C PHE A 79 -7.88 7.89 8.84
N ASP A 80 -8.39 7.91 10.08
CA ASP A 80 -8.17 6.82 11.04
C ASP A 80 -9.16 5.67 10.82
N LYS A 81 -10.42 6.01 10.54
CA LYS A 81 -11.53 5.06 10.35
C LYS A 81 -12.52 5.57 9.31
N LEU A 82 -13.19 4.65 8.61
CA LEU A 82 -14.40 4.93 7.85
C LEU A 82 -15.61 4.43 8.63
N THR A 83 -16.67 5.25 8.72
CA THR A 83 -17.82 5.00 9.58
C THR A 83 -19.16 5.01 8.86
N ASP A 84 -19.13 5.08 7.53
CA ASP A 84 -20.34 5.18 6.70
C ASP A 84 -21.13 3.86 6.63
N SER A 85 -20.49 2.76 7.03
CA SER A 85 -21.11 1.44 7.04
C SER A 85 -20.55 0.57 8.16
N PRO A 86 -21.38 -0.24 8.83
CA PRO A 86 -20.92 -1.23 9.82
C PRO A 86 -20.03 -2.33 9.22
N LYS A 87 -19.93 -2.41 7.90
CA LYS A 87 -19.01 -3.34 7.21
C LYS A 87 -17.54 -3.01 7.48
N TYR A 88 -17.24 -1.73 7.70
CA TYR A 88 -15.90 -1.30 8.12
C TYR A 88 -15.51 -1.81 9.52
N ASP A 89 -16.49 -2.17 10.35
CA ASP A 89 -16.25 -2.66 11.72
C ASP A 89 -16.16 -4.20 11.80
N LEU A 90 -16.23 -4.93 10.66
CA LEU A 90 -16.51 -6.37 10.69
C LEU A 90 -17.72 -6.69 11.57
N ALA A 91 -18.70 -5.79 11.63
CA ALA A 91 -19.88 -5.90 12.49
C ALA A 91 -20.86 -6.94 11.93
N PHE A 92 -20.63 -8.18 12.30
CA PHE A 92 -21.22 -9.35 11.76
C PHE A 92 -21.59 -10.28 12.90
N SER A 93 -22.81 -10.46 13.16
CA SER A 93 -23.27 -11.19 14.33
C SER A 93 -24.30 -12.29 14.07
N LEU A 94 -24.71 -12.45 12.80
CA LEU A 94 -25.73 -13.42 12.44
C LEU A 94 -25.16 -14.53 11.55
N PRO A 95 -25.69 -15.75 11.62
CA PRO A 95 -25.43 -16.78 10.62
C PRO A 95 -25.67 -16.24 9.20
N LEU A 96 -24.94 -16.75 8.21
CA LEU A 96 -24.98 -16.21 6.85
C LEU A 96 -26.40 -16.19 6.25
N GLU A 97 -27.18 -17.21 6.53
CA GLU A 97 -28.57 -17.37 6.10
C GLU A 97 -29.52 -16.32 6.71
N GLU A 98 -29.16 -15.75 7.85
CA GLU A 98 -29.93 -14.72 8.55
C GLU A 98 -29.46 -13.29 8.19
N GLN A 99 -28.37 -13.18 7.45
CA GLN A 99 -27.79 -11.90 7.08
C GLN A 99 -28.59 -11.27 5.94
N LYS A 100 -29.35 -10.25 6.24
CA LYS A 100 -30.16 -9.50 5.27
C LYS A 100 -30.11 -8.01 5.58
N GLY A 101 -30.12 -7.20 4.53
CA GLY A 101 -30.23 -5.76 4.63
C GLY A 101 -28.90 -4.99 4.59
N GLU A 102 -28.97 -3.73 4.95
CA GLU A 102 -27.80 -2.84 4.99
C GLU A 102 -26.82 -3.26 6.09
N GLY A 103 -25.53 -3.18 5.80
CA GLY A 103 -24.48 -3.52 6.76
C GLY A 103 -24.04 -4.99 6.80
N VAL A 104 -24.68 -5.84 6.00
CA VAL A 104 -24.24 -7.23 5.82
C VAL A 104 -22.95 -7.28 5.01
N GLY A 105 -22.00 -8.15 5.42
CA GLY A 105 -20.75 -8.37 4.71
C GLY A 105 -19.57 -7.63 5.31
N THR A 106 -18.54 -7.44 4.50
CA THR A 106 -17.27 -6.79 4.84
C THR A 106 -16.85 -5.81 3.75
N VAL A 107 -15.72 -5.14 3.95
CA VAL A 107 -15.11 -4.30 2.90
C VAL A 107 -13.80 -4.90 2.38
N TYR A 108 -13.63 -6.21 2.42
CA TYR A 108 -12.49 -6.89 1.80
C TYR A 108 -12.36 -6.56 0.32
N GLY A 109 -11.18 -6.05 -0.10
CA GLY A 109 -10.94 -5.56 -1.46
C GLY A 109 -11.79 -4.35 -1.85
N ARG A 110 -12.42 -3.73 -0.87
CA ARG A 110 -13.24 -2.52 -0.95
C ARG A 110 -12.67 -1.47 0.02
N GLY A 111 -13.45 -0.48 0.36
CA GLY A 111 -13.01 0.60 1.25
C GLY A 111 -12.27 1.69 0.49
N GLN A 112 -11.10 2.10 0.93
CA GLN A 112 -10.35 3.18 0.31
C GLN A 112 -9.63 2.67 -0.96
N TRP A 113 -9.99 3.26 -2.10
CA TRP A 113 -9.37 3.03 -3.39
C TRP A 113 -8.45 4.20 -3.78
N ALA A 114 -8.16 4.37 -5.08
CA ALA A 114 -7.23 5.39 -5.54
C ALA A 114 -7.51 6.77 -4.93
N THR A 115 -6.46 7.41 -4.43
CA THR A 115 -6.52 8.71 -3.76
C THR A 115 -5.68 9.70 -4.54
N SER A 116 -6.20 10.92 -4.70
CA SER A 116 -5.46 12.05 -5.25
C SER A 116 -4.94 12.93 -4.12
N LEU A 117 -3.68 13.34 -4.20
CA LEU A 117 -3.02 14.27 -3.27
C LEU A 117 -2.62 15.54 -4.00
N LYS A 118 -2.94 16.70 -3.44
CA LYS A 118 -2.55 18.01 -3.98
C LYS A 118 -2.12 18.96 -2.86
N TYR A 119 -1.31 19.94 -3.23
CA TYR A 119 -0.97 21.06 -2.36
C TYR A 119 -1.38 22.36 -3.05
N HIS A 120 -2.25 23.14 -2.40
CA HIS A 120 -2.76 24.39 -2.95
C HIS A 120 -3.11 25.34 -1.81
N ASP A 121 -2.80 26.63 -1.99
CA ASP A 121 -3.03 27.70 -1.02
C ASP A 121 -2.53 27.37 0.41
N GLY A 122 -1.30 26.81 0.48
CA GLY A 122 -0.66 26.51 1.76
C GLY A 122 -1.23 25.32 2.51
N LYS A 123 -2.07 24.50 1.88
CA LYS A 123 -2.73 23.33 2.46
C LYS A 123 -2.58 22.10 1.60
N PHE A 124 -2.60 20.95 2.24
CA PHE A 124 -2.76 19.66 1.57
C PHE A 124 -4.24 19.36 1.36
N TRP A 125 -4.55 18.76 0.23
CA TRP A 125 -5.87 18.33 -0.20
C TRP A 125 -5.80 16.89 -0.67
N ALA A 126 -6.75 16.08 -0.22
CA ALA A 126 -6.88 14.72 -0.70
C ALA A 126 -8.30 14.44 -1.15
N LEU A 127 -8.44 13.77 -2.29
CA LEU A 127 -9.71 13.34 -2.82
C LEU A 127 -9.71 11.82 -2.94
N LEU A 128 -10.68 11.16 -2.35
CA LEU A 128 -10.87 9.72 -2.43
C LEU A 128 -12.36 9.34 -2.44
N ALA A 129 -12.68 8.24 -3.08
CA ALA A 129 -14.02 7.68 -3.12
C ALA A 129 -14.01 6.27 -2.54
N PRO A 130 -14.48 6.07 -1.29
CA PRO A 130 -14.62 4.74 -0.74
C PRO A 130 -15.57 3.89 -1.58
N ASN A 131 -15.18 2.64 -1.80
CA ASN A 131 -16.00 1.68 -2.50
C ASN A 131 -16.62 0.70 -1.51
N GLU A 132 -17.92 0.74 -1.37
CA GLU A 132 -18.70 -0.20 -0.60
C GLU A 132 -19.65 -0.99 -1.50
N GLN A 133 -19.60 -2.30 -1.48
CA GLN A 133 -20.66 -3.17 -2.04
C GLN A 133 -21.03 -2.98 -3.51
N GLY A 134 -20.16 -2.40 -4.33
CA GLY A 134 -20.57 -1.99 -5.67
C GLY A 134 -21.67 -0.90 -5.64
N LYS A 135 -21.98 -0.34 -4.48
CA LYS A 135 -22.68 0.92 -4.28
C LYS A 135 -21.58 1.96 -4.13
N MET A 136 -21.44 2.76 -5.13
CA MET A 136 -20.45 3.83 -5.15
C MET A 136 -20.78 4.81 -4.02
N GLY A 137 -19.94 4.88 -3.00
CA GLY A 137 -20.06 5.84 -1.92
C GLY A 137 -19.79 7.27 -2.39
N ASP A 138 -19.96 8.23 -1.51
CA ASP A 138 -19.59 9.61 -1.78
C ASP A 138 -18.08 9.73 -2.01
N THR A 139 -17.69 10.73 -2.81
CA THR A 139 -16.31 11.19 -2.86
C THR A 139 -16.05 12.17 -1.72
N TYR A 140 -15.02 11.92 -0.96
CA TYR A 140 -14.57 12.82 0.11
C TYR A 140 -13.45 13.71 -0.39
N ILE A 141 -13.51 14.98 -0.01
CA ILE A 141 -12.37 15.89 -0.05
C ILE A 141 -11.93 16.14 1.38
N PHE A 142 -10.69 15.78 1.66
CA PHE A 142 -10.02 16.06 2.93
C PHE A 142 -9.06 17.22 2.77
N THR A 143 -8.79 17.91 3.88
CA THR A 143 -7.75 18.95 3.94
C THR A 143 -6.96 18.87 5.22
N ALA A 144 -5.68 19.27 5.14
CA ALA A 144 -4.80 19.35 6.28
C ALA A 144 -3.80 20.51 6.12
N PRO A 145 -3.34 21.13 7.23
CA PRO A 145 -2.30 22.17 7.19
C PRO A 145 -0.91 21.59 6.88
N LYS A 146 -0.69 20.31 7.15
CA LYS A 146 0.57 19.57 6.92
C LYS A 146 0.25 18.17 6.40
N ALA A 147 1.24 17.53 5.79
CA ALA A 147 1.11 16.17 5.27
C ALA A 147 0.78 15.14 6.37
N GLU A 148 1.34 15.32 7.56
CA GLU A 148 1.08 14.51 8.75
C GLU A 148 -0.34 14.70 9.31
N GLY A 149 -1.02 15.75 8.92
CA GLY A 149 -2.34 16.13 9.41
C GLY A 149 -2.33 17.30 10.41
N PRO A 150 -3.36 17.45 11.25
CA PRO A 150 -4.56 16.61 11.27
C PRO A 150 -5.41 16.78 10.00
N TRP A 151 -5.85 15.68 9.43
CA TRP A 151 -6.73 15.67 8.27
C TRP A 151 -8.19 15.77 8.71
N THR A 152 -8.97 16.56 8.00
CA THR A 152 -10.41 16.73 8.25
C THR A 152 -11.20 16.65 6.96
N ILE A 153 -12.41 16.10 7.02
CA ILE A 153 -13.34 16.11 5.88
C ILE A 153 -13.75 17.57 5.62
N HIS A 154 -13.42 18.07 4.44
CA HIS A 154 -13.83 19.38 3.97
C HIS A 154 -15.22 19.34 3.32
N SER A 155 -15.43 18.35 2.46
CA SER A 155 -16.71 18.17 1.75
C SER A 155 -16.93 16.73 1.31
N ARG A 156 -18.19 16.41 1.00
CA ARG A 156 -18.64 15.18 0.37
C ARG A 156 -19.36 15.52 -0.92
N LEU A 157 -19.00 14.84 -1.99
CA LEU A 157 -19.53 15.05 -3.32
C LEU A 157 -20.09 13.74 -3.86
N ARG A 158 -20.78 13.80 -4.99
CA ARG A 158 -21.15 12.58 -5.71
C ARG A 158 -19.93 11.71 -6.01
N HIS A 159 -20.15 10.44 -6.26
CA HIS A 159 -19.08 9.52 -6.61
C HIS A 159 -18.29 9.95 -7.85
N PHE A 160 -16.97 9.93 -7.73
CA PHE A 160 -16.01 10.07 -8.82
C PHE A 160 -15.06 8.88 -8.77
N HIS A 161 -15.09 8.02 -9.79
CA HIS A 161 -14.26 6.83 -9.84
C HIS A 161 -12.82 7.17 -10.25
N ASP A 162 -11.83 6.66 -9.50
CA ASP A 162 -10.39 6.84 -9.76
C ASP A 162 -10.00 8.28 -10.10
N ALA A 163 -10.44 9.19 -9.27
CA ALA A 163 -10.41 10.61 -9.56
C ALA A 163 -9.14 11.31 -9.12
N THR A 164 -8.80 12.36 -9.86
CA THR A 164 -7.79 13.36 -9.50
C THR A 164 -8.45 14.72 -9.28
N LEU A 165 -8.16 15.32 -8.12
CA LEU A 165 -8.38 16.75 -7.88
C LEU A 165 -7.25 17.53 -8.57
N PHE A 166 -7.61 18.60 -9.28
CA PHE A 166 -6.66 19.44 -9.98
C PHE A 166 -7.04 20.92 -9.78
N PHE A 167 -6.06 21.75 -9.45
CA PHE A 167 -6.20 23.18 -9.38
C PHE A 167 -5.48 23.81 -10.57
N ASP A 168 -6.19 24.60 -11.37
CA ASP A 168 -5.59 25.35 -12.47
C ASP A 168 -4.79 26.55 -11.95
N ASP A 169 -4.04 27.22 -12.83
CA ASP A 169 -3.19 28.35 -12.51
C ASP A 169 -3.94 29.54 -11.87
N ASP A 170 -5.22 29.70 -12.22
CA ASP A 170 -6.12 30.70 -11.64
C ASP A 170 -6.82 30.24 -10.33
N GLY A 171 -6.45 29.06 -9.83
CA GLY A 171 -7.06 28.42 -8.67
C GLY A 171 -8.43 27.77 -8.93
N THR A 172 -8.87 27.66 -10.17
CA THR A 172 -10.11 26.95 -10.49
C THR A 172 -9.96 25.45 -10.28
N PRO A 173 -10.79 24.81 -9.42
CA PRO A 173 -10.68 23.39 -9.15
C PRO A 173 -11.47 22.55 -10.15
N TYR A 174 -10.88 21.43 -10.56
CA TYR A 174 -11.46 20.42 -11.44
C TYR A 174 -11.30 19.02 -10.81
N VAL A 175 -12.21 18.12 -11.18
CA VAL A 175 -12.06 16.67 -10.95
C VAL A 175 -12.02 15.97 -12.30
N PHE A 176 -10.94 15.25 -12.56
CA PHE A 176 -10.79 14.33 -13.67
C PHE A 176 -11.04 12.91 -13.15
N PHE A 177 -11.88 12.13 -13.80
CA PHE A 177 -12.30 10.84 -13.29
C PHE A 177 -12.75 9.87 -14.39
N GLY A 178 -12.99 8.62 -14.00
CA GLY A 178 -13.52 7.60 -14.89
C GLY A 178 -12.62 7.36 -16.11
N THR A 179 -13.19 7.45 -17.30
CA THR A 179 -12.52 7.19 -18.57
C THR A 179 -12.26 8.46 -19.40
N GLY A 180 -12.21 9.62 -18.74
CA GLY A 180 -11.95 10.90 -19.40
C GLY A 180 -13.02 11.95 -19.14
N GLU A 181 -13.82 11.73 -18.09
CA GLU A 181 -14.77 12.71 -17.59
C GLU A 181 -14.06 13.78 -16.78
N VAL A 182 -14.52 15.01 -16.94
CA VAL A 182 -14.04 16.18 -16.19
C VAL A 182 -15.22 17.04 -15.79
N CYS A 183 -15.20 17.51 -14.55
CA CYS A 183 -16.11 18.56 -14.12
C CYS A 183 -15.36 19.63 -13.31
N GLN A 184 -15.86 20.84 -13.37
CA GLN A 184 -15.41 21.93 -12.53
C GLN A 184 -16.11 21.86 -11.17
N LEU A 185 -15.36 22.02 -10.10
CA LEU A 185 -15.92 22.23 -8.77
C LEU A 185 -16.14 23.71 -8.49
N THR A 186 -17.02 23.99 -7.53
CA THR A 186 -17.11 25.34 -6.94
C THR A 186 -15.80 25.68 -6.24
N ARG A 187 -15.43 26.96 -6.19
CA ARG A 187 -14.13 27.39 -5.60
C ARG A 187 -13.96 27.01 -4.14
N ASP A 188 -15.06 26.80 -3.43
CA ASP A 188 -15.04 26.32 -2.04
C ASP A 188 -14.99 24.78 -1.93
N LEU A 189 -14.88 24.06 -3.05
CA LEU A 189 -14.82 22.60 -3.16
C LEU A 189 -16.05 21.87 -2.56
N LYS A 190 -17.20 22.54 -2.43
CA LYS A 190 -18.42 21.95 -1.83
C LYS A 190 -19.47 21.50 -2.82
N GLY A 191 -19.26 21.74 -4.10
CA GLY A 191 -20.20 21.39 -5.15
C GLY A 191 -19.56 21.26 -6.51
N VAL A 192 -20.31 20.70 -7.44
CA VAL A 192 -20.00 20.66 -8.87
C VAL A 192 -20.70 21.85 -9.54
N VAL A 193 -19.97 22.57 -10.40
CA VAL A 193 -20.56 23.64 -11.20
C VAL A 193 -21.54 23.02 -12.20
N GLU A 194 -22.78 23.48 -12.19
CA GLU A 194 -23.82 22.97 -13.07
C GLU A 194 -23.44 23.12 -14.55
N GLY A 195 -23.68 22.08 -15.34
CA GLY A 195 -23.36 22.07 -16.77
C GLY A 195 -21.87 22.00 -17.10
N SER A 196 -20.98 21.84 -16.11
CA SER A 196 -19.52 21.78 -16.33
C SER A 196 -19.00 20.39 -16.74
N LEU A 197 -19.80 19.34 -16.60
CA LEU A 197 -19.39 17.98 -16.96
C LEU A 197 -19.08 17.90 -18.46
N ARG A 198 -17.89 17.39 -18.76
CA ARG A 198 -17.41 17.11 -20.12
C ARG A 198 -16.82 15.71 -20.16
N HIS A 199 -16.78 15.14 -21.35
CA HIS A 199 -16.15 13.87 -21.64
C HIS A 199 -15.11 14.14 -22.72
N TYR A 200 -13.84 14.25 -22.35
CA TYR A 200 -12.77 14.72 -23.22
C TYR A 200 -12.11 13.63 -24.04
N PHE A 201 -11.99 12.43 -23.48
CA PHE A 201 -11.45 11.27 -24.19
C PHE A 201 -12.35 10.05 -23.95
N GLN A 202 -12.30 9.11 -24.88
CA GLN A 202 -13.12 7.91 -24.86
C GLN A 202 -12.24 6.69 -25.05
N ARG A 203 -12.70 5.54 -24.57
CA ARG A 203 -12.05 4.27 -24.84
C ARG A 203 -12.02 4.00 -26.34
N GLU A 204 -10.83 3.75 -26.85
CA GLU A 204 -10.62 3.19 -28.17
C GLU A 204 -10.62 1.66 -28.09
N GLU A 205 -10.45 0.98 -29.23
CA GLU A 205 -10.40 -0.49 -29.29
C GLU A 205 -9.32 -1.06 -28.37
N GLU A 206 -8.18 -0.38 -28.29
CA GLU A 206 -7.01 -0.77 -27.50
C GLU A 206 -7.17 -0.60 -26.00
N GLU A 207 -8.18 0.18 -25.55
CA GLU A 207 -8.53 0.40 -24.14
C GLU A 207 -9.78 -0.37 -23.70
N ARG A 208 -10.30 -1.29 -24.50
CA ARG A 208 -11.51 -2.03 -24.14
C ARG A 208 -11.40 -2.81 -22.82
N GLY A 209 -10.20 -3.23 -22.46
CA GLY A 209 -9.93 -3.87 -21.17
C GLY A 209 -10.00 -2.90 -20.01
N LEU A 210 -9.32 -1.75 -20.14
CA LEU A 210 -9.18 -0.76 -19.07
C LEU A 210 -8.75 0.59 -19.63
N LEU A 211 -9.35 1.66 -19.13
CA LEU A 211 -8.89 3.04 -19.22
C LEU A 211 -9.38 3.78 -17.98
N GLU A 212 -8.50 4.02 -17.01
CA GLU A 212 -8.86 4.64 -15.72
C GLU A 212 -7.61 5.17 -15.00
N GLY A 213 -7.73 5.50 -13.72
CA GLY A 213 -6.59 5.87 -12.88
C GLY A 213 -5.99 7.23 -13.24
N THR A 214 -6.82 8.19 -13.63
CA THR A 214 -6.37 9.50 -14.13
C THR A 214 -5.50 10.23 -13.13
N ARG A 215 -4.33 10.72 -13.59
CA ARG A 215 -3.48 11.69 -12.90
C ARG A 215 -3.22 12.88 -13.80
N VAL A 216 -3.34 14.09 -13.26
CA VAL A 216 -3.26 15.32 -14.08
C VAL A 216 -2.22 16.26 -13.50
N ILE A 217 -1.38 16.76 -14.41
CA ILE A 217 -0.46 17.88 -14.16
C ILE A 217 -0.62 18.95 -15.23
N LYS A 218 -0.12 20.15 -14.97
CA LYS A 218 0.06 21.20 -15.95
C LYS A 218 1.53 21.59 -16.01
N HIS A 219 2.11 21.55 -17.20
CA HIS A 219 3.51 21.90 -17.43
C HIS A 219 3.62 22.82 -18.66
N GLN A 220 4.27 23.97 -18.50
CA GLN A 220 4.45 24.98 -19.55
C GLN A 220 3.15 25.32 -20.30
N GLY A 221 2.06 25.51 -19.54
CA GLY A 221 0.74 25.87 -20.09
C GLY A 221 0.00 24.74 -20.80
N THR A 222 0.52 23.51 -20.78
CA THR A 222 -0.11 22.32 -21.35
C THR A 222 -0.59 21.40 -20.23
N TYR A 223 -1.83 20.93 -20.32
CA TYR A 223 -2.42 19.91 -19.45
C TYR A 223 -2.00 18.53 -19.94
N TYR A 224 -1.65 17.67 -19.00
CA TYR A 224 -1.30 16.26 -19.23
C TYR A 224 -2.13 15.40 -18.33
N ALA A 225 -2.98 14.53 -18.90
CA ALA A 225 -3.75 13.53 -18.17
C ALA A 225 -3.19 12.16 -18.49
N MET A 226 -2.67 11.47 -17.48
CA MET A 226 -2.08 10.14 -17.59
C MET A 226 -3.08 9.11 -17.07
N LEU A 227 -3.22 8.00 -17.78
CA LEU A 227 -4.16 6.92 -17.47
C LEU A 227 -3.54 5.56 -17.77
N ILE A 228 -3.87 4.58 -16.93
CA ILE A 228 -3.64 3.18 -17.27
C ILE A 228 -4.55 2.76 -18.41
N SER A 229 -3.97 2.05 -19.38
CA SER A 229 -4.67 1.48 -20.53
C SER A 229 -4.36 0.00 -20.66
N GLN A 230 -5.36 -0.81 -20.96
CA GLN A 230 -5.18 -2.24 -21.16
C GLN A 230 -6.13 -2.77 -22.24
N SER A 231 -5.59 -3.58 -23.17
CA SER A 231 -6.37 -4.31 -24.17
C SER A 231 -7.05 -5.55 -23.62
N TYR A 232 -8.02 -6.12 -24.35
CA TYR A 232 -8.57 -7.45 -24.09
C TYR A 232 -7.80 -8.57 -24.81
N GLY A 233 -7.85 -9.79 -24.28
CA GLY A 233 -7.50 -11.03 -24.96
C GLY A 233 -6.08 -11.53 -24.75
N ALA A 234 -5.67 -12.50 -25.55
CA ALA A 234 -4.31 -13.04 -25.55
C ALA A 234 -3.33 -11.96 -25.99
N GLY A 235 -2.35 -11.62 -25.14
CA GLY A 235 -1.46 -10.50 -25.37
C GLY A 235 -1.93 -9.22 -24.68
N LEU A 236 -2.50 -9.34 -23.48
CA LEU A 236 -2.81 -8.21 -22.63
C LEU A 236 -1.59 -7.30 -22.48
N HIS A 237 -1.65 -6.15 -23.13
CA HIS A 237 -0.67 -5.08 -22.98
C HIS A 237 -1.21 -4.02 -22.05
N ARG A 238 -0.53 -3.81 -20.92
CA ARG A 238 -0.80 -2.70 -20.03
C ARG A 238 0.16 -1.56 -20.38
N ARG A 239 -0.38 -0.37 -20.53
CA ARG A 239 0.34 0.82 -20.96
C ARG A 239 -0.04 2.01 -20.09
N GLU A 240 0.84 2.96 -19.96
CA GLU A 240 0.49 4.31 -19.52
C GLU A 240 0.28 5.18 -20.76
N VAL A 241 -0.91 5.71 -20.92
CA VAL A 241 -1.26 6.65 -21.97
C VAL A 241 -1.36 8.06 -21.39
N CYS A 242 -0.94 9.03 -22.18
CA CYS A 242 -1.04 10.44 -21.82
C CYS A 242 -1.88 11.18 -22.86
N TYR A 243 -2.84 11.94 -22.37
CA TYR A 243 -3.57 12.91 -23.18
C TYR A 243 -3.06 14.29 -22.85
N ARG A 244 -2.90 15.17 -23.87
CA ARG A 244 -2.48 16.56 -23.67
C ARG A 244 -3.32 17.56 -24.44
N THR A 245 -3.45 18.75 -23.90
CA THR A 245 -4.05 19.91 -24.56
C THR A 245 -3.55 21.20 -23.91
N LYS A 246 -3.62 22.32 -24.66
CA LYS A 246 -3.42 23.67 -24.10
C LYS A 246 -4.70 24.36 -23.66
N ASP A 247 -5.83 23.84 -24.08
CA ASP A 247 -7.16 24.35 -23.74
C ASP A 247 -8.07 23.16 -23.39
N LEU A 248 -8.64 23.17 -22.20
CA LEU A 248 -9.51 22.09 -21.70
C LEU A 248 -10.70 21.81 -22.63
N ASN A 249 -11.16 22.81 -23.39
CA ASN A 249 -12.29 22.66 -24.34
C ASN A 249 -11.86 22.24 -25.75
N ALA A 250 -10.56 22.18 -26.03
CA ALA A 250 -10.05 21.74 -27.32
C ALA A 250 -9.94 20.21 -27.38
N LYS A 251 -9.65 19.71 -28.58
CA LYS A 251 -9.34 18.29 -28.77
C LYS A 251 -8.04 17.94 -28.05
N TRP A 252 -8.06 16.84 -27.29
CA TRP A 252 -6.88 16.27 -26.67
C TRP A 252 -6.13 15.37 -27.65
N GLU A 253 -4.81 15.49 -27.65
CA GLU A 253 -3.91 14.57 -28.34
C GLU A 253 -3.56 13.41 -27.41
N LYS A 254 -3.32 12.22 -27.95
CA LYS A 254 -3.00 11.01 -27.19
C LYS A 254 -1.65 10.44 -27.60
N HIS A 255 -0.89 9.95 -26.62
CA HIS A 255 0.36 9.21 -26.85
C HIS A 255 0.56 8.13 -25.78
N VAL A 256 1.20 7.01 -26.15
CA VAL A 256 1.66 5.99 -25.20
C VAL A 256 3.00 6.46 -24.63
N ILE A 257 3.06 6.71 -23.33
CA ILE A 257 4.28 7.23 -22.68
C ILE A 257 5.09 6.15 -21.95
N LEU A 258 4.49 4.98 -21.70
CA LEU A 258 5.16 3.79 -21.18
C LEU A 258 4.46 2.52 -21.67
N GLU A 259 5.24 1.63 -22.26
CA GLU A 259 4.87 0.24 -22.54
C GLU A 259 6.09 -0.62 -22.27
N SER A 260 6.22 -1.12 -21.06
CA SER A 260 7.43 -1.81 -20.60
C SER A 260 7.09 -2.96 -19.67
N ASP A 261 7.77 -4.05 -19.87
CA ASP A 261 7.93 -5.10 -18.88
C ASP A 261 9.06 -4.71 -17.92
N PHE A 262 8.93 -5.10 -16.66
CA PHE A 262 10.00 -4.94 -15.69
C PHE A 262 10.13 -6.19 -14.81
N GLY A 263 11.36 -6.70 -14.66
CA GLY A 263 11.64 -7.87 -13.83
C GLY A 263 10.81 -9.11 -14.21
N GLY A 264 10.54 -9.31 -15.52
CA GLY A 264 9.76 -10.45 -16.04
C GLY A 264 8.24 -10.34 -15.92
N PHE A 265 7.72 -9.19 -15.46
CA PHE A 265 6.29 -8.92 -15.33
C PHE A 265 5.86 -7.79 -16.25
N SER A 266 4.70 -7.93 -16.89
CA SER A 266 4.18 -6.99 -17.89
C SER A 266 3.18 -5.96 -17.36
N TYR A 267 2.64 -6.12 -16.18
CA TYR A 267 1.52 -5.31 -15.67
C TYR A 267 1.98 -4.00 -15.02
N LEU A 268 2.75 -3.19 -15.76
CA LEU A 268 3.29 -1.92 -15.29
C LEU A 268 2.51 -0.76 -15.91
N ALA A 269 1.73 -0.07 -15.13
CA ALA A 269 1.12 1.23 -15.41
C ALA A 269 0.37 1.74 -14.18
N GLN A 270 -0.22 2.88 -14.30
CA GLN A 270 -0.91 3.72 -13.34
C GLN A 270 0.02 4.31 -12.29
N GLY A 271 0.09 5.61 -12.35
CA GLY A 271 0.89 6.42 -11.44
C GLY A 271 0.95 7.86 -11.91
N THR A 272 1.97 8.58 -11.49
CA THR A 272 2.14 9.98 -11.85
C THR A 272 3.59 10.32 -12.11
N ILE A 273 3.82 11.51 -12.65
CA ILE A 273 5.14 12.10 -12.79
C ILE A 273 5.29 13.29 -11.84
N VAL A 274 6.49 13.52 -11.37
CA VAL A 274 6.84 14.60 -10.45
C VAL A 274 8.17 15.23 -10.85
N ASP A 275 8.27 16.55 -10.71
CA ASP A 275 9.50 17.28 -10.93
C ASP A 275 10.37 17.33 -9.67
N THR A 276 11.65 17.65 -9.85
CA THR A 276 12.59 17.96 -8.77
C THR A 276 12.88 19.47 -8.72
N GLN A 277 13.56 19.92 -7.69
CA GLN A 277 13.98 21.31 -7.58
C GLN A 277 14.99 21.70 -8.68
N GLU A 278 15.75 20.74 -9.16
CA GLU A 278 16.75 20.92 -10.23
C GLU A 278 16.14 20.89 -11.63
N GLY A 279 14.85 20.53 -11.75
CA GLY A 279 14.11 20.50 -13.01
C GLY A 279 14.10 19.15 -13.71
N ASP A 280 14.69 18.11 -13.09
CA ASP A 280 14.53 16.73 -13.54
C ASP A 280 13.12 16.22 -13.24
N TRP A 281 12.66 15.24 -14.00
CA TRP A 281 11.34 14.63 -13.82
C TRP A 281 11.46 13.13 -13.66
N TYR A 282 10.62 12.59 -12.77
CA TYR A 282 10.53 11.16 -12.50
C TYR A 282 9.08 10.68 -12.55
N GLY A 283 8.89 9.46 -13.08
CA GLY A 283 7.62 8.74 -13.07
C GLY A 283 7.64 7.65 -12.00
N ILE A 284 6.56 7.57 -11.24
CA ILE A 284 6.33 6.53 -10.24
C ILE A 284 5.09 5.77 -10.64
N MET A 285 5.28 4.49 -11.03
CA MET A 285 4.21 3.61 -11.55
C MET A 285 4.19 2.33 -10.74
N PHE A 286 2.99 1.76 -10.52
CA PHE A 286 2.91 0.45 -9.89
C PHE A 286 2.99 -0.69 -10.90
N GLN A 287 3.36 -1.85 -10.42
CA GLN A 287 3.34 -3.11 -11.16
C GLN A 287 2.75 -4.23 -10.32
N ASP A 288 1.82 -5.01 -10.86
CA ASP A 288 1.31 -6.22 -10.21
C ASP A 288 2.41 -7.30 -10.18
N ARG A 289 2.75 -7.77 -8.98
CA ARG A 289 3.89 -8.67 -8.73
C ARG A 289 3.56 -9.97 -8.01
N GLY A 290 2.31 -10.37 -8.00
CA GLY A 290 1.91 -11.59 -7.32
C GLY A 290 1.69 -11.40 -5.81
N GLY A 291 2.17 -12.34 -4.99
CA GLY A 291 1.90 -12.37 -3.55
C GLY A 291 2.36 -11.16 -2.77
N VAL A 292 3.38 -10.44 -3.22
CA VAL A 292 3.81 -9.17 -2.59
C VAL A 292 2.83 -8.03 -2.86
N GLY A 293 2.00 -8.13 -3.90
CA GLY A 293 1.04 -7.10 -4.30
C GLY A 293 1.54 -6.19 -5.42
N ARG A 294 1.20 -4.92 -5.35
CA ARG A 294 1.50 -3.90 -6.35
C ARG A 294 2.68 -3.04 -5.90
N VAL A 295 3.84 -3.29 -6.46
CA VAL A 295 5.10 -2.62 -6.11
C VAL A 295 5.33 -1.37 -6.96
N LEU A 296 6.10 -0.40 -6.43
CA LEU A 296 6.38 0.85 -7.14
C LEU A 296 7.72 0.80 -7.86
N THR A 297 7.71 1.23 -9.12
CA THR A 297 8.93 1.49 -9.91
C THR A 297 9.17 2.98 -10.05
N LEU A 298 10.44 3.36 -10.16
CA LEU A 298 10.88 4.71 -10.47
C LEU A 298 11.50 4.73 -11.87
N SER A 299 11.12 5.71 -12.70
CA SER A 299 11.66 5.90 -14.05
C SER A 299 12.04 7.36 -14.27
N PRO A 300 13.12 7.66 -15.03
CA PRO A 300 13.34 9.00 -15.50
C PRO A 300 12.24 9.38 -16.50
N VAL A 301 11.90 10.66 -16.55
CA VAL A 301 11.01 11.24 -17.57
C VAL A 301 11.83 12.08 -18.53
N ARG A 302 11.65 11.84 -19.82
CA ARG A 302 12.28 12.62 -20.90
C ARG A 302 11.19 13.34 -21.71
N TRP A 303 11.28 14.64 -21.77
CA TRP A 303 10.37 15.44 -22.60
C TRP A 303 10.78 15.36 -24.07
N ILE A 304 10.05 14.56 -24.87
CA ILE A 304 10.30 14.35 -26.30
C ILE A 304 9.07 14.84 -27.07
N ASP A 305 9.26 15.80 -27.97
CA ASP A 305 8.18 16.45 -28.73
C ASP A 305 7.01 16.94 -27.84
N GLY A 306 7.35 17.35 -26.60
CA GLY A 306 6.39 17.79 -25.59
C GLY A 306 5.58 16.66 -24.93
N TRP A 307 6.01 15.39 -25.04
CA TRP A 307 5.45 14.25 -24.32
C TRP A 307 6.38 13.80 -23.18
N PRO A 308 5.83 13.47 -22.01
CA PRO A 308 6.62 12.99 -20.86
C PRO A 308 6.92 11.49 -21.00
N MET A 309 7.87 11.14 -21.86
CA MET A 309 8.25 9.76 -22.12
C MET A 309 8.96 9.15 -20.90
N LEU A 310 8.44 8.05 -20.41
CA LEU A 310 8.96 7.33 -19.26
C LEU A 310 10.02 6.30 -19.65
N GLY A 311 10.95 6.04 -18.72
CA GLY A 311 12.01 5.04 -18.92
C GLY A 311 13.33 5.63 -19.37
N ASP A 312 14.32 4.74 -19.53
CA ASP A 312 15.64 5.05 -20.07
C ASP A 312 15.59 5.41 -21.57
N GLU A 313 16.74 5.55 -22.22
CA GLU A 313 16.83 5.84 -23.64
C GLU A 313 16.21 4.78 -24.56
N ASN A 314 15.98 3.57 -24.04
CA ASN A 314 15.29 2.47 -24.71
C ASN A 314 13.80 2.36 -24.32
N TYR A 315 13.25 3.35 -23.61
CA TYR A 315 11.87 3.37 -23.08
C TYR A 315 11.59 2.21 -22.13
N LYS A 316 12.61 1.77 -21.38
CA LYS A 316 12.49 0.71 -20.37
C LYS A 316 12.67 1.27 -18.97
N VAL A 317 11.94 0.69 -18.03
CA VAL A 317 12.18 0.95 -16.61
C VAL A 317 13.59 0.44 -16.26
N PRO A 318 14.49 1.29 -15.77
CA PRO A 318 15.86 0.86 -15.47
C PRO A 318 15.87 -0.02 -14.21
N ASP A 319 16.70 -1.08 -14.18
CA ASP A 319 16.91 -1.90 -13.01
C ASP A 319 17.55 -1.10 -11.85
N VAL A 320 18.42 -0.16 -12.23
CA VAL A 320 19.24 0.63 -11.29
C VAL A 320 19.30 2.08 -11.73
N MET A 321 19.08 3.00 -10.79
CA MET A 321 19.19 4.44 -11.01
C MET A 321 20.12 5.09 -9.99
N ARG A 322 20.70 6.23 -10.35
CA ARG A 322 21.39 7.09 -9.36
C ARG A 322 20.35 7.73 -8.44
N PRO A 323 20.62 7.84 -7.13
CA PRO A 323 19.77 8.63 -6.25
C PRO A 323 19.67 10.07 -6.74
N TYR A 324 18.46 10.63 -6.68
CA TYR A 324 18.23 12.05 -6.97
C TYR A 324 19.03 12.95 -6.01
N LYS A 325 19.06 12.58 -4.74
CA LYS A 325 19.74 13.34 -3.68
C LYS A 325 20.49 12.37 -2.78
N SER A 326 21.72 12.72 -2.40
CA SER A 326 22.58 11.90 -1.56
C SER A 326 22.51 12.33 -0.08
N GLY A 327 22.94 11.45 0.83
CA GLY A 327 23.08 11.75 2.26
C GLY A 327 21.76 11.78 3.04
N GLN A 328 20.68 11.21 2.48
CA GLN A 328 19.42 11.12 3.21
C GLN A 328 19.42 9.92 4.16
N PRO A 329 18.75 10.04 5.33
CA PRO A 329 18.57 8.91 6.24
C PRO A 329 17.86 7.76 5.55
N VAL A 330 18.31 6.53 5.82
CA VAL A 330 17.60 5.33 5.36
C VAL A 330 16.31 5.21 6.17
N THR A 331 15.18 5.24 5.49
CA THR A 331 13.86 5.03 6.06
C THR A 331 13.13 3.90 5.34
N THR A 332 12.18 3.27 6.01
CA THR A 332 11.35 2.21 5.45
C THR A 332 9.91 2.37 5.91
N ILE A 333 8.98 1.81 5.13
CA ILE A 333 7.55 1.81 5.47
C ILE A 333 7.16 0.65 6.40
N VAL A 334 8.01 -0.37 6.51
CA VAL A 334 7.85 -1.50 7.46
C VAL A 334 8.93 -1.39 8.52
N LYS A 335 8.55 -1.51 9.78
CA LYS A 335 9.49 -1.31 10.91
C LYS A 335 9.29 -2.40 11.96
N PRO A 336 10.36 -2.81 12.67
CA PRO A 336 10.20 -3.53 13.94
C PRO A 336 9.52 -2.63 14.97
N ASP A 337 8.93 -3.25 16.00
CA ASP A 337 8.27 -2.54 17.10
C ASP A 337 8.42 -3.34 18.39
N ASP A 338 8.96 -2.74 19.42
CA ASP A 338 9.09 -3.32 20.77
C ASP A 338 7.89 -2.94 21.66
N PHE A 339 6.88 -2.24 21.11
CA PHE A 339 5.65 -1.79 21.77
C PHE A 339 5.87 -0.98 23.05
N ASP A 340 7.00 -0.29 23.14
CA ASP A 340 7.37 0.55 24.28
C ASP A 340 6.63 1.90 24.30
N ASP A 341 6.13 2.34 23.14
CA ASP A 341 5.39 3.58 23.02
C ASP A 341 3.95 3.45 23.54
N THR A 342 3.33 4.58 23.88
CA THR A 342 1.92 4.62 24.32
C THR A 342 0.93 4.66 23.13
N LYS A 343 1.43 4.75 21.90
CA LYS A 343 0.65 4.77 20.65
C LYS A 343 1.29 3.82 19.65
N LEU A 344 0.46 3.19 18.83
CA LEU A 344 0.96 2.40 17.69
C LEU A 344 1.72 3.29 16.71
N GLY A 345 2.83 2.77 16.21
CA GLY A 345 3.60 3.39 15.14
C GLY A 345 2.79 3.45 13.83
N LEU A 346 3.12 4.43 12.98
CA LEU A 346 2.44 4.67 11.70
C LEU A 346 2.67 3.55 10.67
N HIS A 347 3.49 2.57 10.95
CA HIS A 347 3.73 1.39 10.12
C HIS A 347 2.68 0.28 10.33
N TRP A 348 1.77 0.44 11.28
CA TRP A 348 0.71 -0.52 11.60
C TRP A 348 -0.64 -0.14 11.01
N GLN A 349 -1.36 -1.14 10.52
CA GLN A 349 -2.75 -1.00 10.09
C GLN A 349 -3.59 -2.18 10.60
N TRP A 350 -4.81 -1.90 10.99
CA TRP A 350 -5.79 -2.91 11.39
C TRP A 350 -6.53 -3.47 10.19
N ASN A 351 -6.85 -4.73 10.23
CA ASN A 351 -7.83 -5.33 9.32
C ASN A 351 -9.23 -4.79 9.69
N HIS A 352 -9.76 -3.88 8.87
CA HIS A 352 -10.96 -3.09 9.15
C HIS A 352 -10.80 -2.12 10.35
N ASN A 353 -11.88 -1.45 10.76
CA ASN A 353 -11.82 -0.59 11.95
C ASN A 353 -11.52 -1.40 13.21
N PRO A 354 -10.57 -0.97 14.05
CA PRO A 354 -10.30 -1.65 15.31
C PRO A 354 -11.41 -1.40 16.34
N VAL A 355 -11.59 -2.36 17.21
CA VAL A 355 -12.34 -2.21 18.47
C VAL A 355 -11.37 -1.63 19.51
N ASP A 356 -11.38 -0.31 19.69
CA ASP A 356 -10.34 0.41 20.46
C ASP A 356 -10.14 -0.10 21.90
N LYS A 357 -11.22 -0.45 22.60
CA LYS A 357 -11.16 -0.99 23.97
C LYS A 357 -10.64 -2.43 24.06
N ALA A 358 -10.41 -3.09 22.92
CA ALA A 358 -9.95 -4.46 22.87
C ALA A 358 -8.46 -4.60 22.54
N TRP A 359 -7.71 -3.52 22.59
CA TRP A 359 -6.25 -3.55 22.53
C TRP A 359 -5.65 -2.45 23.42
N SER A 360 -4.37 -2.57 23.79
CA SER A 360 -3.70 -1.59 24.63
C SER A 360 -2.18 -1.74 24.57
N LEU A 361 -1.48 -0.60 24.59
CA LEU A 361 -0.03 -0.50 24.82
C LEU A 361 0.31 -0.03 26.24
N THR A 362 -0.70 0.31 27.04
CA THR A 362 -0.50 0.92 28.38
C THR A 362 -0.94 0.04 29.54
N GLU A 363 -1.80 -0.97 29.32
CA GLU A 363 -2.21 -1.91 30.36
C GLU A 363 -1.06 -2.84 30.83
N ARG A 364 -0.11 -3.11 29.94
CA ARG A 364 1.18 -3.74 30.23
C ARG A 364 2.25 -3.02 29.40
N PRO A 365 2.95 -2.03 29.94
CA PRO A 365 3.99 -1.30 29.21
C PRO A 365 5.03 -2.24 28.59
N GLY A 366 5.48 -1.95 27.37
CA GLY A 366 6.39 -2.81 26.60
C GLY A 366 5.70 -4.01 25.94
N TYR A 367 4.37 -4.02 25.88
CA TYR A 367 3.60 -5.09 25.22
C TYR A 367 2.39 -4.55 24.47
N LEU A 368 2.12 -5.13 23.32
CA LEU A 368 0.81 -5.01 22.67
C LEU A 368 -0.15 -6.04 23.29
N ARG A 369 -1.13 -5.58 24.05
CA ARG A 369 -2.22 -6.43 24.53
C ARG A 369 -3.34 -6.51 23.52
N LEU A 370 -3.70 -7.73 23.10
CA LEU A 370 -4.87 -8.02 22.27
C LEU A 370 -5.89 -8.81 23.07
N LYS A 371 -7.08 -8.23 23.27
CA LYS A 371 -8.20 -8.85 24.02
C LYS A 371 -9.23 -9.41 23.05
N THR A 372 -9.84 -10.53 23.40
CA THR A 372 -10.95 -11.06 22.64
C THR A 372 -12.22 -10.24 22.92
N SER A 373 -12.78 -9.61 21.90
CA SER A 373 -13.94 -8.70 22.02
C SER A 373 -15.23 -9.26 21.42
N ARG A 374 -15.11 -10.28 20.57
CA ARG A 374 -16.21 -10.91 19.85
C ARG A 374 -15.93 -12.39 19.66
N VAL A 375 -16.98 -13.20 19.74
CA VAL A 375 -16.91 -14.62 19.34
C VAL A 375 -17.10 -14.69 17.83
N VAL A 376 -16.12 -15.27 17.14
CA VAL A 376 -16.13 -15.41 15.69
C VAL A 376 -15.62 -16.79 15.27
N PRO A 377 -16.10 -17.35 14.15
CA PRO A 377 -15.75 -18.70 13.75
C PRO A 377 -14.35 -18.81 13.12
N ASN A 378 -13.76 -17.72 12.64
CA ASN A 378 -12.50 -17.74 11.89
C ASN A 378 -11.76 -16.41 11.93
N LEU A 379 -10.52 -16.42 11.45
CA LEU A 379 -9.62 -15.26 11.37
C LEU A 379 -10.19 -14.10 10.54
N TYR A 380 -10.89 -14.38 9.44
CA TYR A 380 -11.39 -13.34 8.53
C TYR A 380 -12.53 -12.49 9.11
N LEU A 381 -13.11 -12.92 10.21
CA LEU A 381 -14.10 -12.15 10.99
C LEU A 381 -13.52 -11.66 12.32
N ALA A 382 -12.25 -11.92 12.58
CA ALA A 382 -11.59 -11.53 13.82
C ALA A 382 -11.32 -10.00 13.83
N PRO A 383 -11.87 -9.27 14.79
CA PRO A 383 -11.49 -7.88 14.99
C PRO A 383 -10.05 -7.79 15.52
N ASN A 384 -9.43 -6.63 15.30
CA ASN A 384 -8.09 -6.32 15.81
C ASN A 384 -6.98 -7.28 15.32
N THR A 385 -7.06 -7.73 14.06
CA THR A 385 -5.89 -8.29 13.39
C THR A 385 -4.99 -7.12 12.96
N LEU A 386 -3.80 -7.03 13.55
CA LEU A 386 -2.83 -5.95 13.31
C LEU A 386 -1.86 -6.36 12.22
N THR A 387 -1.66 -5.49 11.23
CA THR A 387 -0.90 -5.86 10.02
C THR A 387 0.20 -4.89 9.66
N GLN A 388 1.26 -5.42 9.02
CA GLN A 388 2.24 -4.67 8.25
C GLN A 388 2.46 -5.33 6.88
N PRO A 389 2.86 -4.58 5.83
CA PRO A 389 3.23 -5.16 4.54
C PRO A 389 4.38 -6.16 4.67
N MET A 390 4.42 -7.14 3.77
CA MET A 390 5.63 -7.89 3.49
C MET A 390 6.41 -7.17 2.39
N GLU A 391 7.73 -7.23 2.45
CA GLU A 391 8.60 -6.61 1.46
C GLU A 391 9.47 -7.64 0.75
N GLY A 392 9.67 -7.44 -0.55
CA GLY A 392 10.64 -8.20 -1.32
C GLY A 392 12.08 -7.65 -1.22
N PRO A 393 13.06 -8.42 -1.70
CA PRO A 393 12.92 -9.77 -2.26
C PRO A 393 12.68 -10.85 -1.21
N THR A 394 13.17 -10.69 0.01
CA THR A 394 12.93 -11.61 1.13
C THR A 394 12.75 -10.84 2.43
N CYS A 395 11.83 -11.29 3.25
CA CYS A 395 11.58 -10.70 4.56
C CYS A 395 11.30 -11.76 5.61
N SER A 396 11.58 -11.43 6.88
CA SER A 396 11.23 -12.25 8.04
C SER A 396 10.55 -11.39 9.08
N GLY A 397 9.39 -11.83 9.58
CA GLY A 397 8.71 -11.22 10.71
C GLY A 397 8.53 -12.24 11.81
N TYR A 398 8.84 -11.87 13.06
CA TYR A 398 8.65 -12.75 14.20
C TYR A 398 8.21 -12.01 15.46
N ILE A 399 7.44 -12.71 16.28
CA ILE A 399 6.81 -12.18 17.48
C ILE A 399 7.07 -13.11 18.66
N CYS A 400 7.03 -12.55 19.86
CA CYS A 400 6.98 -13.28 21.12
C CYS A 400 5.62 -13.04 21.76
N ILE A 401 4.88 -14.09 22.15
CA ILE A 401 3.53 -13.98 22.70
C ILE A 401 3.45 -14.67 24.06
N ASP A 402 2.97 -13.95 25.09
CA ASP A 402 2.55 -14.49 26.37
C ASP A 402 1.11 -15.02 26.26
N LEU A 403 0.94 -16.34 26.45
CA LEU A 403 -0.30 -17.06 26.25
C LEU A 403 -1.08 -17.32 27.55
N THR A 404 -0.55 -16.94 28.72
CA THR A 404 -1.09 -17.35 30.03
C THR A 404 -2.52 -16.90 30.29
N LYS A 405 -2.95 -15.83 29.63
CA LYS A 405 -4.28 -15.22 29.82
C LYS A 405 -5.28 -15.54 28.71
N MET A 406 -4.94 -16.45 27.81
CA MET A 406 -5.93 -17.00 26.87
C MET A 406 -7.06 -17.69 27.61
N ALA A 407 -8.30 -17.47 27.19
CA ALA A 407 -9.48 -18.21 27.65
C ALA A 407 -9.73 -19.47 26.81
N ASP A 408 -10.59 -20.36 27.27
CA ASP A 408 -11.00 -21.54 26.50
C ASP A 408 -11.70 -21.14 25.21
N GLY A 409 -11.17 -21.60 24.08
CA GLY A 409 -11.62 -21.25 22.73
C GLY A 409 -10.90 -20.07 22.10
N ASP A 410 -9.92 -19.45 22.77
CA ASP A 410 -9.11 -18.40 22.16
C ASP A 410 -8.12 -18.96 21.13
N CYS A 411 -7.89 -18.18 20.10
CA CYS A 411 -6.96 -18.43 19.00
C CYS A 411 -6.08 -17.20 18.82
N ALA A 412 -4.76 -17.36 18.94
CA ALA A 412 -3.81 -16.25 18.79
C ALA A 412 -2.60 -16.67 17.96
N GLY A 413 -1.98 -15.73 17.24
CA GLY A 413 -0.81 -16.09 16.44
C GLY A 413 -0.33 -15.08 15.44
N LEU A 414 0.38 -15.61 14.41
CA LEU A 414 1.00 -14.87 13.31
C LEU A 414 0.58 -15.48 11.98
N THR A 415 0.30 -14.65 10.98
CA THR A 415 -0.18 -15.12 9.67
C THR A 415 0.46 -14.36 8.51
N ALA A 416 0.64 -15.06 7.38
CA ALA A 416 0.72 -14.45 6.06
C ALA A 416 -0.71 -14.14 5.61
N PHE A 417 -1.19 -12.95 5.93
CA PHE A 417 -2.59 -12.57 5.82
C PHE A 417 -2.95 -12.11 4.42
N ASN A 418 -3.90 -12.81 3.78
CA ASN A 418 -4.54 -12.46 2.51
C ASN A 418 -5.84 -13.27 2.35
N GLY A 419 -6.47 -13.23 1.18
CA GLY A 419 -7.61 -14.11 0.85
C GLY A 419 -7.30 -15.60 0.89
N ASP A 420 -6.06 -15.99 0.59
CA ASP A 420 -5.43 -17.25 0.98
C ASP A 420 -4.38 -16.92 2.03
N SER A 421 -4.44 -17.54 3.19
CA SER A 421 -3.54 -17.27 4.33
C SER A 421 -2.85 -18.53 4.80
N GLY A 422 -1.54 -18.43 5.04
CA GLY A 422 -0.82 -19.39 5.88
C GLY A 422 -0.82 -18.90 7.32
N VAL A 423 -1.25 -19.71 8.27
CA VAL A 423 -1.57 -19.25 9.63
C VAL A 423 -0.91 -20.11 10.69
N LEU A 424 -0.10 -19.49 11.55
CA LEU A 424 0.35 -20.08 12.80
C LEU A 424 -0.63 -19.68 13.92
N THR A 425 -1.39 -20.65 14.44
CA THR A 425 -2.39 -20.43 15.47
C THR A 425 -2.08 -21.23 16.72
N VAL A 426 -1.95 -20.58 17.86
CA VAL A 426 -2.08 -21.26 19.15
C VAL A 426 -3.54 -21.27 19.54
N ARG A 427 -4.12 -22.47 19.68
CA ARG A 427 -5.48 -22.67 20.18
C ARG A 427 -5.47 -23.13 21.64
N LYS A 428 -6.33 -22.55 22.45
CA LYS A 428 -6.58 -23.00 23.80
C LYS A 428 -7.89 -23.79 23.90
N ASN A 429 -7.80 -25.05 24.26
CA ASN A 429 -8.95 -25.96 24.45
C ASN A 429 -8.94 -26.48 25.90
N GLY A 430 -9.76 -25.88 26.76
CA GLY A 430 -9.74 -26.13 28.20
C GLY A 430 -8.37 -25.80 28.81
N LYS A 431 -7.63 -26.84 29.23
CA LYS A 431 -6.27 -26.69 29.77
C LYS A 431 -5.17 -26.91 28.74
N LYS A 432 -5.52 -27.30 27.50
CA LYS A 432 -4.54 -27.64 26.47
C LYS A 432 -4.22 -26.43 25.60
N TYR A 433 -2.95 -26.30 25.26
CA TYR A 433 -2.44 -25.38 24.26
C TYR A 433 -1.90 -26.19 23.08
N VAL A 434 -2.36 -25.90 21.89
CA VAL A 434 -1.93 -26.57 20.65
C VAL A 434 -1.54 -25.51 19.63
N LEU A 435 -0.32 -25.60 19.13
CA LEU A 435 0.10 -24.84 17.97
C LEU A 435 -0.31 -25.58 16.70
N GLU A 436 -0.93 -24.90 15.79
CA GLU A 436 -1.30 -25.41 14.47
C GLU A 436 -0.71 -24.51 13.38
N MET A 437 -0.14 -25.12 12.35
CA MET A 437 0.05 -24.45 11.07
C MET A 437 -1.07 -24.89 10.14
N SER A 438 -1.84 -23.95 9.64
CA SER A 438 -2.93 -24.21 8.70
C SER A 438 -2.83 -23.35 7.44
N GLU A 439 -3.37 -23.89 6.35
CA GLU A 439 -3.68 -23.13 5.13
C GLU A 439 -5.16 -22.81 5.13
N GLN A 440 -5.49 -21.53 4.97
CA GLN A 440 -6.87 -21.06 4.99
C GLN A 440 -7.20 -20.34 3.69
N LYS A 441 -8.41 -20.54 3.20
CA LYS A 441 -8.94 -19.90 2.00
C LYS A 441 -10.34 -19.38 2.25
N VAL A 442 -10.51 -18.06 2.12
CA VAL A 442 -11.82 -17.44 2.28
C VAL A 442 -12.58 -17.37 0.96
N THR A 443 -13.88 -17.66 1.03
CA THR A 443 -14.84 -17.39 -0.06
C THR A 443 -15.71 -16.21 0.36
N LEU A 444 -15.78 -15.20 -0.50
CA LEU A 444 -16.57 -13.99 -0.31
C LEU A 444 -17.68 -13.92 -1.34
N THR A 445 -18.84 -13.36 -0.95
CA THR A 445 -19.84 -12.96 -1.94
C THR A 445 -19.30 -11.84 -2.84
N GLU A 446 -19.77 -11.76 -4.06
CA GLU A 446 -19.26 -10.80 -5.03
C GLU A 446 -19.52 -9.34 -4.62
N ARG A 447 -20.77 -9.02 -4.29
CA ARG A 447 -21.19 -7.65 -3.98
C ARG A 447 -20.91 -7.23 -2.54
N GLU A 448 -21.37 -8.04 -1.59
CA GLU A 448 -21.38 -7.68 -0.17
C GLU A 448 -20.06 -8.02 0.52
N LYS A 449 -19.18 -8.77 -0.16
CA LYS A 449 -17.95 -9.30 0.44
C LYS A 449 -18.18 -10.04 1.76
N ALA A 450 -19.38 -10.62 1.91
CA ALA A 450 -19.68 -11.45 3.06
C ALA A 450 -18.84 -12.73 3.04
N VAL A 451 -18.27 -13.08 4.18
CA VAL A 451 -17.53 -14.34 4.36
C VAL A 451 -18.54 -15.49 4.36
N THR A 452 -18.56 -16.29 3.30
CA THR A 452 -19.51 -17.41 3.14
C THR A 452 -18.92 -18.74 3.58
N LYS A 453 -17.61 -18.90 3.41
CA LYS A 453 -16.89 -20.11 3.73
C LYS A 453 -15.43 -19.78 4.04
N VAL A 454 -14.84 -20.47 5.00
CA VAL A 454 -13.40 -20.57 5.17
C VAL A 454 -13.04 -22.06 5.10
N GLU A 455 -12.27 -22.40 4.08
CA GLU A 455 -11.64 -23.71 4.00
C GLU A 455 -10.36 -23.65 4.81
N GLU A 456 -10.24 -24.48 5.84
CA GLU A 456 -9.05 -24.60 6.67
C GLU A 456 -8.51 -26.02 6.55
N GLN A 457 -7.24 -26.12 6.18
CA GLN A 457 -6.50 -27.36 6.18
C GLN A 457 -5.37 -27.26 7.21
N VAL A 458 -5.51 -27.94 8.34
CA VAL A 458 -4.43 -28.07 9.31
C VAL A 458 -3.37 -28.99 8.74
N ILE A 459 -2.16 -28.49 8.58
CA ILE A 459 -1.02 -29.21 7.98
C ILE A 459 -0.22 -29.94 9.06
N GLU A 460 0.03 -29.26 10.18
CA GLU A 460 0.82 -29.82 11.28
C GLU A 460 0.37 -29.22 12.62
N THR A 461 0.48 -30.03 13.68
CA THR A 461 0.14 -29.62 15.05
C THR A 461 1.26 -29.97 16.02
N VAL A 462 1.44 -29.11 17.04
CA VAL A 462 2.37 -29.32 18.14
C VAL A 462 1.67 -29.10 19.47
N GLU A 463 1.71 -30.11 20.35
CA GLU A 463 1.16 -30.01 21.71
C GLU A 463 2.08 -29.17 22.59
N LEU A 464 1.58 -28.04 23.08
CA LEU A 464 2.36 -27.06 23.87
C LEU A 464 2.06 -27.09 25.37
N THR A 465 1.07 -27.82 25.83
CA THR A 465 0.52 -27.74 27.20
C THR A 465 1.58 -27.93 28.29
N LYS A 466 2.56 -28.81 28.08
CA LYS A 466 3.64 -29.04 29.05
C LYS A 466 4.71 -27.93 29.06
N TYR A 467 4.76 -27.09 28.03
CA TYR A 467 5.76 -26.04 27.89
C TYR A 467 5.22 -24.68 28.33
N ILE A 468 3.89 -24.44 28.21
CA ILE A 468 3.25 -23.16 28.53
C ILE A 468 2.71 -23.19 29.95
N ASN A 469 3.28 -22.35 30.82
CA ASN A 469 2.87 -22.18 32.23
C ASN A 469 3.30 -20.79 32.73
N SER A 470 3.03 -20.48 34.00
CA SER A 470 3.36 -19.16 34.57
C SER A 470 4.87 -18.83 34.64
N LYS A 471 5.76 -19.82 34.50
CA LYS A 471 7.21 -19.60 34.47
C LYS A 471 7.76 -19.53 33.06
N THR A 472 7.08 -20.16 32.11
CA THR A 472 7.43 -20.21 30.68
C THR A 472 6.17 -19.85 29.88
N PRO A 473 5.72 -18.57 29.91
CA PRO A 473 4.45 -18.17 29.32
C PRO A 473 4.48 -17.99 27.81
N ASN A 474 5.68 -17.89 27.24
CA ASN A 474 5.90 -17.39 25.90
C ASN A 474 6.03 -18.50 24.86
N ILE A 475 5.60 -18.18 23.66
CA ILE A 475 6.01 -18.84 22.42
C ILE A 475 6.52 -17.79 21.43
N TRP A 476 7.48 -18.17 20.61
CA TRP A 476 7.97 -17.37 19.52
C TRP A 476 7.46 -17.94 18.21
N LEU A 477 6.90 -17.09 17.35
CA LEU A 477 6.40 -17.44 16.03
C LEU A 477 7.15 -16.61 14.99
N ARG A 478 7.57 -17.25 13.89
CA ARG A 478 8.31 -16.61 12.81
C ARG A 478 7.70 -17.01 11.46
N LEU A 479 7.71 -16.06 10.55
CA LEU A 479 7.28 -16.21 9.18
C LEU A 479 8.32 -15.57 8.26
N ASP A 480 8.83 -16.36 7.31
CA ASP A 480 9.77 -15.91 6.28
C ASP A 480 9.03 -15.85 4.94
N GLY A 481 9.05 -14.69 4.29
CA GLY A 481 8.51 -14.46 2.95
C GLY A 481 9.61 -14.36 1.90
N GLU A 482 9.37 -14.92 0.72
CA GLU A 482 10.28 -14.86 -0.42
C GLU A 482 9.49 -14.44 -1.67
N PHE A 483 9.89 -13.30 -2.27
CA PHE A 483 9.27 -12.69 -3.44
C PHE A 483 10.32 -12.53 -4.53
N ARG A 484 10.29 -13.37 -5.54
CA ARG A 484 11.35 -13.42 -6.55
C ARG A 484 11.03 -12.58 -7.77
N PRO A 485 11.96 -11.71 -8.21
CA PRO A 485 11.85 -11.06 -9.51
C PRO A 485 12.15 -12.07 -10.64
N GLY A 486 11.43 -11.94 -11.74
CA GLY A 486 11.97 -12.32 -13.04
C GLY A 486 11.64 -13.69 -13.59
N ASP A 487 10.98 -14.57 -12.88
CA ASP A 487 10.48 -15.83 -13.48
C ASP A 487 8.96 -15.94 -13.27
N ARG A 488 8.19 -15.96 -14.37
CA ARG A 488 6.74 -16.21 -14.34
C ARG A 488 6.38 -17.54 -13.66
N ASN A 489 7.33 -18.47 -13.56
CA ASN A 489 7.18 -19.73 -12.87
C ASN A 489 7.64 -19.68 -11.42
N SER A 490 8.37 -18.64 -11.00
CA SER A 490 8.71 -18.45 -9.61
C SER A 490 7.46 -18.07 -8.83
N ARG A 491 7.28 -18.69 -7.70
CA ARG A 491 6.13 -18.50 -6.83
C ARG A 491 6.58 -17.75 -5.60
N ASP A 492 5.81 -16.73 -5.23
CA ASP A 492 5.98 -16.08 -3.94
C ASP A 492 5.62 -17.08 -2.86
N THR A 493 6.49 -17.25 -1.88
CA THR A 493 6.35 -18.31 -0.88
C THR A 493 6.59 -17.81 0.53
N ALA A 494 6.00 -18.52 1.51
CA ALA A 494 6.27 -18.32 2.92
C ALA A 494 6.63 -19.64 3.60
N ASN A 495 7.49 -19.56 4.63
CA ASN A 495 7.83 -20.64 5.52
C ASN A 495 7.56 -20.24 6.96
N PHE A 496 7.17 -21.19 7.79
CA PHE A 496 6.69 -20.97 9.15
C PHE A 496 7.56 -21.69 10.17
N TYR A 497 7.78 -21.02 11.30
CA TYR A 497 8.64 -21.56 12.37
C TYR A 497 8.07 -21.20 13.74
N TYR A 498 8.39 -22.01 14.73
CA TYR A 498 8.18 -21.69 16.13
C TYR A 498 9.44 -21.95 16.95
N SER A 499 9.51 -21.34 18.13
CA SER A 499 10.53 -21.59 19.13
C SER A 499 9.90 -21.57 20.53
N LEU A 500 10.50 -22.32 21.44
CA LEU A 500 10.09 -22.38 22.86
C LEU A 500 11.06 -21.60 23.77
N ASP A 501 12.18 -21.10 23.23
CA ASP A 501 13.22 -20.38 23.96
C ASP A 501 13.65 -19.06 23.28
N GLY A 502 13.17 -18.81 22.05
CA GLY A 502 13.51 -17.65 21.25
C GLY A 502 14.78 -17.80 20.39
N ASP A 503 15.57 -18.83 20.63
CA ASP A 503 16.88 -19.06 19.97
C ASP A 503 16.83 -20.24 19.00
N HIS A 504 16.21 -21.35 19.37
CA HIS A 504 16.14 -22.57 18.55
C HIS A 504 14.82 -22.64 17.81
N TRP A 505 14.90 -22.49 16.48
CA TRP A 505 13.74 -22.45 15.60
C TRP A 505 13.44 -23.81 14.97
N THR A 506 12.20 -24.23 15.04
CA THR A 506 11.68 -25.43 14.39
C THR A 506 10.71 -25.04 13.29
N GLN A 507 10.96 -25.51 12.07
CA GLN A 507 10.02 -25.33 10.96
C GLN A 507 8.76 -26.15 11.23
N ILE A 508 7.60 -25.61 10.88
CA ILE A 508 6.31 -26.27 11.04
C ILE A 508 5.45 -26.08 9.78
N GLY A 509 4.73 -27.12 9.40
CA GLY A 509 3.75 -27.12 8.33
C GLY A 509 4.33 -27.09 6.94
N SER A 510 3.63 -26.40 6.04
CA SER A 510 3.98 -26.38 4.62
C SER A 510 5.33 -25.71 4.38
N LYS A 511 6.17 -26.39 3.60
CA LYS A 511 7.35 -25.77 3.00
C LYS A 511 6.93 -25.01 1.74
N ASN A 512 7.41 -23.77 1.63
CA ASN A 512 7.12 -22.92 0.49
C ASN A 512 5.60 -22.75 0.26
N TYR A 513 4.85 -22.42 1.33
CA TYR A 513 3.45 -22.05 1.22
C TYR A 513 3.30 -20.97 0.15
N ARG A 514 2.40 -21.18 -0.82
CA ARG A 514 2.22 -20.26 -1.95
C ARG A 514 1.40 -19.04 -1.54
N MET A 515 1.99 -17.87 -1.57
CA MET A 515 1.27 -16.60 -1.47
C MET A 515 0.74 -16.18 -2.84
N VAL A 516 -0.49 -15.65 -2.87
CA VAL A 516 -1.18 -15.26 -4.10
C VAL A 516 -1.78 -13.87 -3.99
N PHE A 517 -1.89 -13.19 -5.13
CA PHE A 517 -2.65 -11.97 -5.28
C PHE A 517 -3.98 -12.30 -5.96
N ASP A 518 -5.10 -11.90 -5.34
CA ASP A 518 -6.45 -12.11 -5.89
C ASP A 518 -7.27 -10.82 -5.79
N TYR A 519 -7.41 -10.12 -6.91
CA TYR A 519 -8.17 -8.88 -7.01
C TYR A 519 -9.67 -9.04 -6.71
N ARG A 520 -10.22 -10.27 -6.77
CA ARG A 520 -11.64 -10.55 -6.49
C ARG A 520 -11.94 -10.62 -5.00
N ARG A 521 -10.92 -10.92 -4.18
CA ARG A 521 -11.07 -11.07 -2.73
C ARG A 521 -10.51 -9.86 -1.98
N PHE A 522 -9.21 -9.80 -1.75
CA PHE A 522 -8.60 -8.75 -0.93
C PHE A 522 -8.01 -7.60 -1.75
N PHE A 523 -7.61 -7.87 -3.00
CA PHE A 523 -7.02 -6.89 -3.92
C PHE A 523 -5.80 -6.18 -3.35
N MET A 524 -5.03 -6.91 -2.56
CA MET A 524 -3.78 -6.43 -1.95
C MET A 524 -2.75 -7.54 -1.84
N GLY A 525 -1.49 -7.15 -1.57
CA GLY A 525 -0.39 -8.05 -1.25
C GLY A 525 -0.54 -8.67 0.14
N SER A 526 0.21 -9.75 0.37
CA SER A 526 0.26 -10.45 1.65
C SER A 526 0.84 -9.53 2.74
N LYS A 527 0.29 -9.65 3.95
CA LYS A 527 0.70 -8.89 5.12
C LYS A 527 1.14 -9.84 6.23
N PHE A 528 2.08 -9.43 7.05
CA PHE A 528 2.19 -9.99 8.39
C PHE A 528 0.93 -9.62 9.17
N GLY A 529 0.31 -10.57 9.83
CA GLY A 529 -0.87 -10.32 10.65
C GLY A 529 -0.71 -10.93 12.05
N ILE A 530 -0.86 -10.10 13.08
CA ILE A 530 -0.88 -10.52 14.49
C ILE A 530 -2.33 -10.51 14.94
N PHE A 531 -2.81 -11.60 15.54
CA PHE A 531 -4.23 -11.72 15.87
C PHE A 531 -4.49 -12.42 17.21
N ASN A 532 -5.65 -12.11 17.81
CA ASN A 532 -6.24 -12.86 18.91
C ASN A 532 -7.77 -12.77 18.83
N TYR A 533 -8.45 -13.91 18.75
CA TYR A 533 -9.91 -13.96 18.73
C TYR A 533 -10.47 -15.15 19.52
N ALA A 534 -11.75 -15.07 19.88
CA ALA A 534 -12.45 -16.11 20.63
C ALA A 534 -13.40 -16.89 19.73
N THR A 535 -13.43 -18.23 19.90
CA THR A 535 -14.40 -19.12 19.22
C THR A 535 -15.54 -19.58 20.14
N LYS A 536 -15.41 -19.41 21.46
CA LYS A 536 -16.41 -19.85 22.46
C LYS A 536 -16.96 -18.72 23.30
N LYS A 537 -16.09 -17.95 23.97
CA LYS A 537 -16.46 -16.81 24.82
C LYS A 537 -15.32 -15.80 24.85
N THR A 538 -15.67 -14.54 24.96
CA THR A 538 -14.70 -13.44 25.12
C THR A 538 -14.17 -13.36 26.56
N GLY A 539 -13.12 -12.55 26.76
CA GLY A 539 -12.53 -12.26 28.09
C GLY A 539 -11.10 -12.75 28.23
N GLY A 540 -10.57 -13.53 27.27
CA GLY A 540 -9.15 -13.83 27.21
C GLY A 540 -8.36 -12.73 26.51
N TYR A 541 -7.04 -12.75 26.70
CA TYR A 541 -6.11 -11.87 26.01
C TYR A 541 -4.74 -12.51 25.87
N VAL A 542 -3.96 -11.97 24.98
CA VAL A 542 -2.52 -12.24 24.85
C VAL A 542 -1.74 -10.94 24.90
N ASP A 543 -0.49 -11.02 25.32
CA ASP A 543 0.46 -9.91 25.31
C ASP A 543 1.59 -10.25 24.35
N VAL A 544 1.78 -9.40 23.34
CA VAL A 544 2.86 -9.53 22.35
C VAL A 544 3.99 -8.61 22.77
N ASP A 545 5.18 -9.17 23.01
CA ASP A 545 6.36 -8.47 23.52
C ASP A 545 6.97 -7.56 22.46
N TYR A 546 7.09 -8.08 21.24
CA TYR A 546 7.65 -7.33 20.11
C TYR A 546 7.23 -7.92 18.77
N PHE A 547 7.38 -7.11 17.74
CA PHE A 547 7.49 -7.54 16.36
C PHE A 547 8.88 -7.21 15.83
N LYS A 548 9.69 -8.21 15.53
CA LYS A 548 10.98 -8.02 14.89
C LYS A 548 10.87 -8.30 13.41
N TYR A 549 11.58 -7.50 12.63
CA TYR A 549 11.50 -7.50 11.18
C TYR A 549 12.90 -7.44 10.57
N GLN A 550 13.10 -8.22 9.53
CA GLN A 550 14.33 -8.21 8.74
C GLN A 550 13.98 -8.31 7.26
N VAL A 551 14.62 -7.50 6.44
CA VAL A 551 14.61 -7.61 4.99
C VAL A 551 16.00 -7.93 4.52
N SER A 552 16.13 -8.81 3.52
CA SER A 552 17.43 -9.19 2.96
C SER A 552 17.38 -9.03 1.44
N GLU A 553 18.36 -8.28 0.93
CA GLU A 553 18.72 -8.29 -0.48
C GLU A 553 19.63 -9.50 -0.73
N LYS A 554 19.12 -10.59 -1.29
CA LYS A 554 19.94 -11.70 -1.77
C LYS A 554 20.32 -11.53 -3.22
#